data_0306e4e9451763144df4438c59c90704
#
_entry.id   0306e4e9451763144df4438c59c90704
#
_cell.length_a   1.000
_cell.length_b   1.000
_cell.length_c   1.000
_cell.angle_alpha   90.00
_cell.angle_beta   90.00
_cell.angle_gamma   90.00
#
_symmetry.space_group_name_H-M   'P 1'
#
loop_
_entity.id
_entity.type
_entity.pdbx_description
1 polymer ?
#
loop_
_entity_poly.entity_id
_entity_poly.type
_entity_poly.pdbx_seq_one_letter_code
_entity_poly.pdbx_strand_id
1 'polypeptide(L)'
;MLITTANDLPGYEITETLGEVFGLTVRSRNIGSQLGAGLKSIMGGELKGMTKALVDSREQVIERMVEEAQAKGADAIVAMRFDTSEMGANWTEICAYGTAVRARKA
;
A
#
# COMPACT_ATOMS: atom_id res chain seq x y z
N MET A 1 -3.91 -2.06 -13.65
CA MET A 1 -2.83 -3.02 -13.33
C MET A 1 -3.34 -4.05 -12.35
N LEU A 2 -3.06 -5.32 -12.58
CA LEU A 2 -3.40 -6.38 -11.63
C LEU A 2 -2.43 -6.36 -10.44
N ILE A 3 -2.98 -6.44 -9.23
CA ILE A 3 -2.20 -6.50 -8.01
C ILE A 3 -2.73 -7.67 -7.20
N THR A 4 -1.85 -8.55 -6.73
CA THR A 4 -2.25 -9.69 -5.92
C THR A 4 -1.26 -9.92 -4.79
N THR A 5 -1.76 -10.48 -3.69
CA THR A 5 -0.92 -10.96 -2.59
C THR A 5 -0.42 -12.38 -2.84
N ALA A 6 -0.96 -13.08 -3.85
CA ALA A 6 -0.48 -14.39 -4.27
C ALA A 6 0.87 -14.28 -4.97
N ASN A 7 1.59 -15.39 -5.03
CA ASN A 7 2.91 -15.44 -5.68
C ASN A 7 2.82 -15.60 -7.18
N ASP A 8 1.66 -15.94 -7.71
CA ASP A 8 1.42 -16.13 -9.14
C ASP A 8 0.08 -15.53 -9.55
N LEU A 9 -0.21 -15.59 -10.84
CA LEU A 9 -1.45 -15.08 -11.43
C LEU A 9 -2.16 -16.24 -12.13
N PRO A 10 -3.12 -16.93 -11.46
CA PRO A 10 -3.90 -17.97 -12.11
C PRO A 10 -4.55 -17.47 -13.41
N GLY A 11 -4.41 -18.22 -14.48
CA GLY A 11 -4.88 -17.85 -15.81
C GLY A 11 -3.88 -17.04 -16.63
N TYR A 12 -2.73 -16.72 -16.06
CA TYR A 12 -1.65 -15.97 -16.71
C TYR A 12 -0.33 -16.71 -16.56
N GLU A 13 0.59 -16.41 -17.45
CA GLU A 13 1.97 -16.88 -17.37
C GLU A 13 2.85 -15.67 -17.11
N ILE A 14 3.65 -15.71 -16.04
CA ILE A 14 4.66 -14.70 -15.76
C ILE A 14 5.84 -14.96 -16.68
N THR A 15 6.12 -14.02 -17.57
CA THR A 15 7.17 -14.16 -18.57
C THR A 15 8.48 -13.49 -18.17
N GLU A 16 8.41 -12.51 -17.25
CA GLU A 16 9.58 -11.76 -16.82
C GLU A 16 9.32 -11.13 -15.45
N THR A 17 10.28 -11.23 -14.56
CA THR A 17 10.28 -10.48 -13.31
C THR A 17 11.09 -9.20 -13.50
N LEU A 18 10.50 -8.06 -13.15
CA LEU A 18 11.11 -6.74 -13.33
C LEU A 18 11.71 -6.19 -12.02
N GLY A 19 11.59 -6.97 -10.97
CA GLY A 19 12.15 -6.63 -9.67
C GLY A 19 11.16 -6.07 -8.70
N GLU A 20 11.64 -5.71 -7.53
CA GLU A 20 10.87 -5.16 -6.45
C GLU A 20 10.39 -3.75 -6.78
N VAL A 21 9.15 -3.47 -6.41
CA VAL A 21 8.58 -2.12 -6.45
C VAL A 21 7.96 -1.82 -5.10
N PHE A 22 7.95 -0.55 -4.73
CA PHE A 22 7.30 -0.13 -3.50
C PHE A 22 6.75 1.29 -3.63
N GLY A 23 5.73 1.56 -2.80
CA GLY A 23 5.22 2.90 -2.56
C GLY A 23 5.32 3.21 -1.09
N LEU A 24 5.68 4.41 -0.76
CA LEU A 24 6.03 4.82 0.60
C LEU A 24 5.41 6.15 0.95
N THR A 25 4.90 6.27 2.17
CA THR A 25 4.53 7.55 2.76
C THR A 25 4.96 7.59 4.22
N VAL A 26 5.27 8.78 4.70
CA VAL A 26 5.58 9.02 6.11
C VAL A 26 4.51 9.94 6.66
N ARG A 27 3.89 9.55 7.75
CA ARG A 27 2.82 10.30 8.40
C ARG A 27 3.24 10.72 9.80
N SER A 28 2.83 11.91 10.19
CA SER A 28 3.01 12.38 11.56
C SER A 28 2.05 11.64 12.49
N ARG A 29 2.56 11.21 13.64
CA ARG A 29 1.73 10.64 14.70
C ARG A 29 0.79 11.68 15.34
N ASN A 30 1.06 12.95 15.13
CA ASN A 30 0.17 14.04 15.56
C ASN A 30 -1.12 14.14 14.75
N ILE A 31 -1.34 13.21 13.83
CA ILE A 31 -2.68 12.97 13.26
C ILE A 31 -3.74 12.91 14.36
N GLY A 32 -3.38 12.44 15.55
CA GLY A 32 -4.26 12.43 16.71
C GLY A 32 -4.79 13.80 17.11
N SER A 33 -4.01 14.87 16.97
CA SER A 33 -4.48 16.23 17.29
C SER A 33 -5.43 16.79 16.23
N GLN A 34 -5.24 16.42 14.97
CA GLN A 34 -6.16 16.75 13.88
C GLN A 34 -7.43 15.90 13.94
N LEU A 35 -7.33 14.73 14.53
CA LEU A 35 -8.43 13.79 14.75
C LEU A 35 -9.10 13.97 16.11
N GLY A 36 -8.71 14.98 16.89
CA GLY A 36 -9.38 15.31 18.15
C GLY A 36 -10.89 15.53 17.99
N ALA A 37 -11.30 16.07 16.86
CA ALA A 37 -12.70 16.14 16.47
C ALA A 37 -13.28 14.77 16.12
N GLY A 38 -12.47 13.83 15.65
CA GLY A 38 -12.85 12.47 15.30
C GLY A 38 -13.06 11.56 16.52
N LEU A 39 -12.48 11.91 17.66
CA LEU A 39 -12.70 11.15 18.91
C LEU A 39 -14.16 11.20 19.37
N LYS A 40 -14.91 12.20 18.90
CA LYS A 40 -16.36 12.31 19.19
C LYS A 40 -17.19 11.33 18.36
N SER A 41 -16.60 10.65 17.39
CA SER A 41 -17.28 9.70 16.50
C SER A 41 -16.91 8.25 16.77
N ILE A 42 -16.56 7.93 18.03
CA ILE A 42 -16.33 6.56 18.44
C ILE A 42 -17.68 5.84 18.49
N MET A 43 -17.82 4.82 17.63
CA MET A 43 -18.98 3.95 17.63
C MET A 43 -18.51 2.51 17.73
N GLY A 44 -18.94 1.81 18.78
CA GLY A 44 -18.59 0.41 18.99
C GLY A 44 -17.10 0.14 19.15
N GLY A 45 -16.33 1.13 19.66
CA GLY A 45 -14.87 1.00 19.82
C GLY A 45 -14.06 1.34 18.57
N GLU A 46 -14.71 1.68 17.47
CA GLU A 46 -14.00 2.06 16.24
C GLU A 46 -13.75 3.56 16.18
N LEU A 47 -12.52 3.94 15.83
CA LEU A 47 -12.11 5.32 15.56
C LEU A 47 -12.24 5.56 14.05
N LYS A 48 -13.41 5.97 13.58
CA LYS A 48 -13.70 6.13 12.15
C LYS A 48 -12.75 7.08 11.41
N GLY A 49 -12.36 8.18 12.05
CA GLY A 49 -11.42 9.12 11.45
C GLY A 49 -10.04 8.50 11.25
N MET A 50 -9.57 7.70 12.19
CA MET A 50 -8.30 6.98 12.07
C MET A 50 -8.39 5.88 11.02
N THR A 51 -9.50 5.15 10.99
CA THR A 51 -9.74 4.13 9.94
C THR A 51 -9.66 4.76 8.56
N LYS A 52 -10.35 5.88 8.37
CA LYS A 52 -10.31 6.58 7.08
C LYS A 52 -8.89 7.03 6.71
N ALA A 53 -8.15 7.59 7.66
CA ALA A 53 -6.79 8.04 7.43
C ALA A 53 -5.87 6.87 7.04
N LEU A 54 -6.03 5.70 7.65
CA LEU A 54 -5.27 4.52 7.32
C LEU A 54 -5.62 3.97 5.94
N VAL A 55 -6.91 3.95 5.59
CA VAL A 55 -7.36 3.53 4.26
C VAL A 55 -6.78 4.47 3.19
N ASP A 56 -6.89 5.78 3.40
CA ASP A 56 -6.35 6.78 2.47
C ASP A 56 -4.83 6.63 2.29
N SER A 57 -4.11 6.36 3.39
CA SER A 57 -2.66 6.14 3.34
C SER A 57 -2.29 4.87 2.57
N ARG A 58 -3.04 3.79 2.75
CA ARG A 58 -2.84 2.55 2.00
C ARG A 58 -3.09 2.73 0.51
N GLU A 59 -4.16 3.43 0.15
CA GLU A 59 -4.45 3.76 -1.25
C GLU A 59 -3.33 4.58 -1.88
N GLN A 60 -2.80 5.55 -1.14
CA GLN A 60 -1.71 6.40 -1.62
C GLN A 60 -0.44 5.60 -1.88
N VAL A 61 -0.06 4.68 -0.98
CA VAL A 61 1.16 3.89 -1.17
C VAL A 61 1.00 2.87 -2.30
N ILE A 62 -0.20 2.31 -2.48
CA ILE A 62 -0.50 1.44 -3.62
C ILE A 62 -0.34 2.22 -4.93
N GLU A 63 -0.88 3.42 -5.00
CA GLU A 63 -0.79 4.29 -6.18
C GLU A 63 0.67 4.58 -6.54
N ARG A 64 1.49 4.89 -5.56
CA ARG A 64 2.93 5.13 -5.75
C ARG A 64 3.67 3.86 -6.21
N MET A 65 3.32 2.71 -5.64
CA MET A 65 3.88 1.42 -6.05
C MET A 65 3.52 1.11 -7.50
N VAL A 66 2.27 1.35 -7.90
CA VAL A 66 1.80 1.14 -9.27
C VAL A 66 2.53 2.06 -10.24
N GLU A 67 2.74 3.31 -9.89
CA GLU A 67 3.50 4.25 -10.73
C GLU A 67 4.91 3.74 -10.99
N GLU A 68 5.58 3.21 -9.98
CA GLU A 68 6.92 2.63 -10.12
C GLU A 68 6.89 1.40 -11.04
N ALA A 69 5.89 0.53 -10.86
CA ALA A 69 5.74 -0.66 -11.70
C ALA A 69 5.46 -0.29 -13.16
N GLN A 70 4.60 0.70 -13.39
CA GLN A 70 4.30 1.20 -14.73
C GLN A 70 5.55 1.76 -15.41
N ALA A 71 6.39 2.47 -14.67
CA ALA A 71 7.65 3.00 -15.19
C ALA A 71 8.61 1.89 -15.63
N LYS A 72 8.50 0.70 -15.04
CA LYS A 72 9.27 -0.49 -15.44
C LYS A 72 8.63 -1.28 -16.58
N GLY A 73 7.45 -0.90 -17.03
CA GLY A 73 6.71 -1.61 -18.06
C GLY A 73 6.01 -2.88 -17.58
N ALA A 74 5.67 -2.94 -16.31
CA ALA A 74 5.01 -4.10 -15.72
C ALA A 74 3.55 -4.23 -16.15
N ASP A 75 3.08 -5.47 -16.21
CA ASP A 75 1.67 -5.79 -16.41
C ASP A 75 0.95 -6.04 -15.09
N ALA A 76 1.67 -6.47 -14.07
CA ALA A 76 1.10 -6.81 -12.76
C ALA A 76 2.13 -6.70 -11.65
N ILE A 77 1.61 -6.71 -10.41
CA ILE A 77 2.41 -6.79 -9.19
C ILE A 77 1.94 -8.01 -8.42
N VAL A 78 2.86 -8.92 -8.12
CA VAL A 78 2.57 -10.14 -7.34
C VAL A 78 3.24 -10.08 -5.98
N ALA A 79 2.82 -10.95 -5.06
CA ALA A 79 3.34 -11.05 -3.71
C ALA A 79 3.32 -9.72 -2.95
N MET A 80 2.27 -8.94 -3.15
CA MET A 80 2.13 -7.62 -2.55
C MET A 80 1.88 -7.72 -1.05
N ARG A 81 2.54 -6.86 -0.29
CA ARG A 81 2.39 -6.74 1.16
C ARG A 81 2.39 -5.27 1.57
N PHE A 82 1.82 -5.01 2.72
CA PHE A 82 2.01 -3.75 3.44
C PHE A 82 2.98 -3.96 4.59
N ASP A 83 3.73 -2.92 4.90
CA ASP A 83 4.56 -2.85 6.09
C ASP A 83 4.43 -1.48 6.72
N THR A 84 4.49 -1.42 8.04
CA THR A 84 4.46 -0.17 8.78
C THR A 84 5.61 -0.17 9.77
N SER A 85 6.30 0.97 9.86
CA SER A 85 7.43 1.13 10.78
C SER A 85 7.30 2.44 11.53
N GLU A 86 7.62 2.41 12.81
CA GLU A 86 7.70 3.62 13.62
C GLU A 86 9.06 4.25 13.44
N MET A 87 9.07 5.53 13.07
CA MET A 87 10.29 6.31 12.88
C MET A 87 10.38 7.37 13.97
N GLY A 88 11.01 7.02 15.09
CA GLY A 88 11.04 7.88 16.25
C GLY A 88 9.67 8.02 16.92
N ALA A 89 9.52 9.04 17.77
CA ALA A 89 8.32 9.21 18.57
C ALA A 89 7.12 9.79 17.78
N ASN A 90 7.39 10.46 16.64
CA ASN A 90 6.40 11.31 15.97
C ASN A 90 6.03 10.89 14.55
N TRP A 91 6.69 9.88 13.99
CA TRP A 91 6.53 9.52 12.57
C TRP A 91 6.22 8.06 12.40
N THR A 92 5.36 7.75 11.44
CA THR A 92 5.05 6.39 11.02
C THR A 92 5.26 6.28 9.51
N GLU A 93 6.05 5.29 9.10
CA GLU A 93 6.20 4.91 7.71
C GLU A 93 5.13 3.89 7.35
N ILE A 94 4.49 4.07 6.20
CA ILE A 94 3.57 3.09 5.61
C ILE A 94 4.13 2.77 4.23
N CYS A 95 4.31 1.49 3.95
CA CYS A 95 4.88 1.01 2.71
C CYS A 95 4.02 -0.10 2.11
N ALA A 96 3.81 -0.06 0.80
CA ALA A 96 3.33 -1.20 0.03
C ALA A 96 4.48 -1.66 -0.86
N TYR A 97 4.71 -2.95 -0.96
CA TYR A 97 5.76 -3.49 -1.81
C TYR A 97 5.32 -4.79 -2.47
N GLY A 98 6.00 -5.16 -3.52
CA GLY A 98 5.73 -6.39 -4.25
C GLY A 98 6.74 -6.56 -5.38
N THR A 99 6.49 -7.56 -6.22
CA THR A 99 7.32 -7.84 -7.38
C THR A 99 6.59 -7.45 -8.65
N ALA A 100 7.17 -6.55 -9.42
CA ALA A 100 6.65 -6.17 -10.72
C ALA A 100 6.99 -7.26 -11.74
N VAL A 101 6.01 -7.65 -12.54
CA VAL A 101 6.16 -8.72 -13.52
C VAL A 101 5.51 -8.35 -14.85
N ARG A 102 6.03 -8.96 -15.93
CA ARG A 102 5.30 -9.07 -17.18
C ARG A 102 4.59 -10.41 -17.23
N ALA A 103 3.36 -10.38 -17.69
CA ALA A 103 2.52 -11.56 -17.77
C ALA A 103 1.68 -11.53 -19.03
N ARG A 104 1.30 -12.72 -19.50
CA ARG A 104 0.39 -12.89 -20.64
C ARG A 104 -0.64 -13.92 -20.27
N LYS A 105 -1.79 -13.89 -20.93
CA LYS A 105 -2.81 -14.93 -20.74
C LYS A 105 -2.26 -16.29 -21.15
N ALA A 106 -2.46 -17.23 -20.27
CA ALA A 106 -2.06 -18.61 -20.52
C ALA A 106 -2.99 -19.26 -21.57
#